data_3a971988724b54a263d0487f0aa4e2e7
#
_entry.id   3a971988724b54a263d0487f0aa4e2e7
#
_cell.length_a   1.000
_cell.length_b   1.000
_cell.length_c   1.000
_cell.angle_alpha   90.00
_cell.angle_beta   90.00
_cell.angle_gamma   90.00
#
_symmetry.space_group_name_H-M   'P 1'
#
loop_
_entity.id
_entity.type
_entity.pdbx_description
1 polymer ?
#
loop_
_entity_poly.entity_id
_entity_poly.type
_entity_poly.pdbx_seq_one_letter_code
_entity_poly.pdbx_strand_id
1 'polypeptide(L)'
;MAKTKSKTPKGKSPAGKTAASRAKAPATAPGIDIGISASDRKQIAAGLASFLSDSFTLYLRTHNFHWNVTGPMFNTLHTMFEGQYTEQWTALDEIAERIRALGFAAPASYADFARLSSIQDGPAVDGGDWRAMVQQLVSGNEAVCRTAREVLEIADDADDAPTEDLLTQRLQTHEKYAWLVRALLACAPPGCIARQGQASGGRHYTGDVPL
;
A
#
# COMPACT_ATOMS: atom_id res chain seq x y z
N MET A 1 -27.24 36.22 71.55
CA MET A 1 -27.28 35.89 70.12
C MET A 1 -26.01 35.16 69.77
N ALA A 2 -26.09 33.86 69.65
CA ALA A 2 -24.95 32.91 69.49
C ALA A 2 -24.58 32.75 67.99
N LYS A 3 -23.30 32.94 67.67
CA LYS A 3 -22.73 32.64 66.34
C LYS A 3 -22.19 31.22 66.32
N THR A 4 -22.84 30.33 65.63
CA THR A 4 -22.36 28.93 65.33
C THR A 4 -21.42 28.96 64.15
N LYS A 5 -20.16 28.47 64.35
CA LYS A 5 -19.17 28.25 63.30
C LYS A 5 -19.30 26.82 62.81
N SER A 6 -19.65 26.63 61.55
CA SER A 6 -19.62 25.34 60.87
C SER A 6 -18.19 25.01 60.39
N LYS A 7 -17.65 23.85 60.79
CA LYS A 7 -16.38 23.28 60.34
C LYS A 7 -16.66 22.26 59.20
N THR A 8 -16.16 22.52 58.03
CA THR A 8 -16.16 21.59 56.89
C THR A 8 -14.96 20.62 56.98
N PRO A 9 -15.12 19.32 56.86
CA PRO A 9 -13.98 18.40 56.83
C PRO A 9 -13.34 18.32 55.44
N LYS A 10 -12.01 18.44 55.38
CA LYS A 10 -11.19 18.23 54.17
C LYS A 10 -11.12 16.74 53.89
N GLY A 11 -11.78 16.28 52.83
CA GLY A 11 -11.58 14.95 52.24
C GLY A 11 -10.24 14.87 51.50
N LYS A 12 -9.38 13.91 51.90
CA LYS A 12 -8.18 13.53 51.18
C LYS A 12 -8.58 12.53 50.10
N SER A 13 -8.41 12.90 48.81
CA SER A 13 -8.43 11.93 47.70
C SER A 13 -7.19 11.07 47.72
N PRO A 14 -7.31 9.74 47.56
CA PRO A 14 -6.14 8.89 47.30
C PRO A 14 -5.71 9.00 45.86
N ALA A 15 -4.45 9.35 45.63
CA ALA A 15 -3.81 9.33 44.33
C ALA A 15 -3.70 7.86 43.84
N GLY A 16 -4.56 7.52 42.89
CA GLY A 16 -4.47 6.26 42.16
C GLY A 16 -3.21 6.24 41.29
N LYS A 17 -2.22 5.45 41.66
CA LYS A 17 -1.09 5.12 40.80
C LYS A 17 -1.60 4.20 39.69
N THR A 18 -1.85 4.72 38.50
CA THR A 18 -2.04 3.92 37.29
C THR A 18 -0.72 3.24 36.95
N ALA A 19 -0.62 1.96 37.24
CA ALA A 19 0.47 1.12 36.76
C ALA A 19 0.35 1.02 35.24
N ALA A 20 1.25 1.72 34.51
CA ALA A 20 1.42 1.53 33.10
C ALA A 20 1.82 0.07 32.85
N SER A 21 0.92 -0.69 32.25
CA SER A 21 1.19 -2.05 31.80
C SER A 21 2.27 -1.96 30.72
N ARG A 22 3.49 -2.36 31.09
CA ARG A 22 4.62 -2.51 30.18
C ARG A 22 4.27 -3.64 29.22
N ALA A 23 3.90 -3.31 27.97
CA ALA A 23 3.66 -4.29 26.93
C ALA A 23 4.89 -5.21 26.84
N LYS A 24 4.68 -6.50 27.10
CA LYS A 24 5.71 -7.52 27.01
C LYS A 24 6.11 -7.63 25.55
N ALA A 25 7.40 -7.47 25.22
CA ALA A 25 7.92 -7.70 23.88
C ALA A 25 7.42 -9.07 23.38
N PRO A 26 7.03 -9.18 22.09
CA PRO A 26 6.59 -10.48 21.56
C PRO A 26 7.71 -11.50 21.76
N ALA A 27 7.41 -12.56 22.48
CA ALA A 27 8.33 -13.64 22.69
C ALA A 27 8.58 -14.32 21.35
N THR A 28 9.85 -14.51 20.97
CA THR A 28 10.21 -15.45 19.91
C THR A 28 9.64 -16.81 20.28
N ALA A 29 8.94 -17.46 19.33
CA ALA A 29 8.40 -18.80 19.57
C ALA A 29 9.55 -19.72 20.02
N PRO A 30 9.44 -20.39 21.19
CA PRO A 30 10.50 -21.26 21.66
C PRO A 30 10.68 -22.43 20.70
N GLY A 31 11.94 -22.76 20.34
CA GLY A 31 12.27 -23.97 19.62
C GLY A 31 12.31 -23.90 18.11
N ILE A 32 12.36 -22.71 17.49
CA ILE A 32 12.58 -22.62 16.02
C ILE A 32 14.05 -22.88 15.73
N ASP A 33 14.31 -24.03 15.09
CA ASP A 33 15.62 -24.41 14.56
C ASP A 33 15.45 -24.84 13.09
N ILE A 34 15.64 -23.88 12.19
CA ILE A 34 15.51 -24.05 10.73
C ILE A 34 16.83 -23.77 10.01
N GLY A 35 17.95 -23.79 10.72
CA GLY A 35 19.28 -23.52 10.17
C GLY A 35 19.63 -22.04 10.05
N ILE A 36 18.72 -21.11 10.38
CA ILE A 36 18.93 -19.66 10.32
C ILE A 36 19.04 -19.13 11.76
N SER A 37 20.05 -18.31 12.06
CA SER A 37 20.24 -17.74 13.39
C SER A 37 19.05 -16.90 13.84
N ALA A 38 18.86 -16.76 15.16
CA ALA A 38 17.77 -15.91 15.70
C ALA A 38 17.96 -14.42 15.32
N SER A 39 19.19 -13.97 15.15
CA SER A 39 19.53 -12.62 14.71
C SER A 39 19.07 -12.40 13.26
N ASP A 40 19.45 -13.31 12.38
CA ASP A 40 19.16 -13.19 10.93
C ASP A 40 17.67 -13.32 10.67
N ARG A 41 17.00 -14.31 11.31
CA ARG A 41 15.53 -14.41 11.26
C ARG A 41 14.83 -13.12 11.67
N LYS A 42 15.37 -12.40 12.66
CA LYS A 42 14.82 -11.11 13.10
C LYS A 42 15.01 -10.02 12.06
N GLN A 43 16.15 -9.96 11.39
CA GLN A 43 16.44 -8.99 10.35
C GLN A 43 15.57 -9.23 9.12
N ILE A 44 15.49 -10.47 8.66
CA ILE A 44 14.62 -10.87 7.55
C ILE A 44 13.15 -10.54 7.86
N ALA A 45 12.65 -10.91 9.04
CA ALA A 45 11.27 -10.62 9.44
C ALA A 45 10.98 -9.11 9.53
N ALA A 46 11.94 -8.29 9.94
CA ALA A 46 11.79 -6.84 9.95
C ALA A 46 11.73 -6.26 8.51
N GLY A 47 12.58 -6.74 7.61
CA GLY A 47 12.53 -6.40 6.19
C GLY A 47 11.22 -6.81 5.53
N LEU A 48 10.79 -8.06 5.75
CA LEU A 48 9.49 -8.56 5.27
C LEU A 48 8.31 -7.77 5.83
N ALA A 49 8.38 -7.25 7.07
CA ALA A 49 7.33 -6.41 7.64
C ALA A 49 7.20 -5.07 6.89
N SER A 50 8.30 -4.47 6.46
CA SER A 50 8.30 -3.28 5.59
C SER A 50 7.76 -3.62 4.20
N PHE A 51 8.20 -4.73 3.62
CA PHE A 51 7.74 -5.22 2.32
C PHE A 51 6.24 -5.54 2.32
N LEU A 52 5.72 -6.19 3.37
CA LEU A 52 4.30 -6.43 3.56
C LEU A 52 3.51 -5.12 3.62
N SER A 53 4.06 -4.12 4.32
CA SER A 53 3.41 -2.82 4.49
C SER A 53 3.35 -2.03 3.17
N ASP A 54 4.39 -2.06 2.36
CA ASP A 54 4.40 -1.49 1.01
C ASP A 54 3.40 -2.21 0.10
N SER A 55 3.41 -3.54 0.13
CA SER A 55 2.51 -4.37 -0.66
C SER A 55 1.04 -4.12 -0.28
N PHE A 56 0.72 -4.01 1.01
CA PHE A 56 -0.63 -3.69 1.48
C PHE A 56 -1.07 -2.27 1.07
N THR A 57 -0.18 -1.30 1.17
CA THR A 57 -0.46 0.09 0.76
C THR A 57 -0.73 0.17 -0.75
N LEU A 58 0.05 -0.55 -1.55
CA LEU A 58 -0.17 -0.64 -3.01
C LEU A 58 -1.47 -1.37 -3.35
N TYR A 59 -1.76 -2.49 -2.67
CA TYR A 59 -3.03 -3.21 -2.80
C TYR A 59 -4.22 -2.28 -2.56
N LEU A 60 -4.24 -1.59 -1.43
CA LEU A 60 -5.33 -0.68 -1.07
C LEU A 60 -5.50 0.44 -2.11
N ARG A 61 -4.40 1.00 -2.61
CA ARG A 61 -4.42 2.02 -3.68
C ARG A 61 -4.96 1.47 -4.99
N THR A 62 -4.54 0.28 -5.40
CA THR A 62 -5.02 -0.37 -6.62
C THR A 62 -6.52 -0.65 -6.54
N HIS A 63 -6.99 -1.14 -5.39
CA HIS A 63 -8.39 -1.42 -5.13
C HIS A 63 -9.23 -0.13 -5.07
N ASN A 64 -8.70 0.93 -4.47
CA ASN A 64 -9.32 2.25 -4.49
C ASN A 64 -9.52 2.76 -5.92
N PHE A 65 -8.51 2.65 -6.77
CA PHE A 65 -8.58 3.08 -8.17
C PHE A 65 -9.52 2.21 -9.00
N HIS A 66 -9.59 0.91 -8.73
CA HIS A 66 -10.59 0.02 -9.33
C HIS A 66 -12.03 0.52 -9.05
N TRP A 67 -12.33 0.92 -7.82
CA TRP A 67 -13.66 1.43 -7.46
C TRP A 67 -13.98 2.79 -8.10
N ASN A 68 -12.99 3.66 -8.20
CA ASN A 68 -13.23 5.08 -8.47
C ASN A 68 -12.85 5.54 -9.89
N VAL A 69 -12.21 4.71 -10.71
CA VAL A 69 -11.90 5.07 -12.09
C VAL A 69 -13.16 5.31 -12.91
N THR A 70 -13.16 6.35 -13.75
CA THR A 70 -14.27 6.73 -14.63
C THR A 70 -13.75 7.14 -16.02
N GLY A 71 -14.66 7.40 -16.96
CA GLY A 71 -14.32 7.92 -18.27
C GLY A 71 -14.00 6.86 -19.32
N PRO A 72 -13.35 7.25 -20.43
CA PRO A 72 -13.22 6.38 -21.61
C PRO A 72 -12.34 5.13 -21.38
N MET A 73 -11.47 5.16 -20.36
CA MET A 73 -10.60 4.03 -20.01
C MET A 73 -11.22 3.13 -18.92
N PHE A 74 -12.44 3.41 -18.49
CA PHE A 74 -13.07 2.72 -17.34
C PHE A 74 -12.98 1.20 -17.45
N ASN A 75 -13.52 0.61 -18.52
CA ASN A 75 -13.58 -0.85 -18.63
C ASN A 75 -12.20 -1.52 -18.64
N THR A 76 -11.26 -0.92 -19.35
CA THR A 76 -9.88 -1.44 -19.44
C THR A 76 -9.17 -1.39 -18.09
N LEU A 77 -9.24 -0.25 -17.41
CA LEU A 77 -8.54 -0.03 -16.15
C LEU A 77 -9.21 -0.75 -14.99
N HIS A 78 -10.54 -0.74 -14.94
CA HIS A 78 -11.32 -1.45 -13.92
C HIS A 78 -10.95 -2.95 -13.91
N THR A 79 -10.98 -3.60 -15.08
CA THR A 79 -10.60 -5.02 -15.21
C THR A 79 -9.11 -5.26 -14.91
N MET A 80 -8.22 -4.36 -15.36
CA MET A 80 -6.79 -4.49 -15.10
C MET A 80 -6.48 -4.37 -13.60
N PHE A 81 -7.07 -3.39 -12.94
CA PHE A 81 -6.86 -3.18 -11.50
C PHE A 81 -7.46 -4.32 -10.68
N GLU A 82 -8.60 -4.90 -11.12
CA GLU A 82 -9.18 -6.08 -10.49
C GLU A 82 -8.23 -7.27 -10.48
N GLY A 83 -7.63 -7.58 -11.62
CA GLY A 83 -6.64 -8.65 -11.71
C GLY A 83 -5.42 -8.39 -10.81
N GLN A 84 -4.95 -7.14 -10.74
CA GLN A 84 -3.80 -6.78 -9.93
C GLN A 84 -4.09 -6.84 -8.42
N TYR A 85 -5.18 -6.23 -7.94
CA TYR A 85 -5.45 -6.25 -6.50
C TYR A 85 -5.83 -7.65 -5.98
N THR A 86 -6.48 -8.46 -6.80
CA THR A 86 -6.83 -9.84 -6.44
C THR A 86 -5.59 -10.71 -6.25
N GLU A 87 -4.62 -10.60 -7.15
CA GLU A 87 -3.34 -11.28 -7.04
C GLU A 87 -2.54 -10.77 -5.81
N GLN A 88 -2.48 -9.45 -5.62
CA GLN A 88 -1.80 -8.84 -4.47
C GLN A 88 -2.40 -9.31 -3.14
N TRP A 89 -3.72 -9.43 -3.05
CA TRP A 89 -4.40 -9.93 -1.85
C TRP A 89 -3.90 -11.31 -1.44
N THR A 90 -3.76 -12.24 -2.39
CA THR A 90 -3.23 -13.59 -2.14
C THR A 90 -1.77 -13.52 -1.68
N ALA A 91 -0.96 -12.70 -2.32
CA ALA A 91 0.44 -12.54 -1.99
C ALA A 91 0.70 -11.93 -0.60
N LEU A 92 -0.20 -11.07 -0.10
CA LEU A 92 -0.09 -10.50 1.26
C LEU A 92 -0.10 -11.60 2.33
N ASP A 93 -0.91 -12.64 2.14
CA ASP A 93 -0.99 -13.77 3.06
C ASP A 93 0.33 -14.56 3.08
N GLU A 94 0.87 -14.88 1.93
CA GLU A 94 2.14 -15.60 1.78
C GLU A 94 3.31 -14.85 2.46
N ILE A 95 3.37 -13.52 2.30
CA ILE A 95 4.40 -12.69 2.95
C ILE A 95 4.21 -12.68 4.47
N ALA A 96 2.98 -12.54 4.95
CA ALA A 96 2.67 -12.53 6.37
C ALA A 96 2.98 -13.90 7.01
N GLU A 97 2.63 -15.00 6.34
CA GLU A 97 2.95 -16.36 6.79
C GLU A 97 4.45 -16.63 6.81
N ARG A 98 5.22 -16.08 5.87
CA ARG A 98 6.69 -16.18 5.91
C ARG A 98 7.26 -15.50 7.16
N ILE A 99 6.79 -14.31 7.54
CA ILE A 99 7.16 -13.65 8.79
C ILE A 99 6.84 -14.56 9.99
N ARG A 100 5.67 -15.22 9.97
CA ARG A 100 5.26 -16.16 11.02
C ARG A 100 6.14 -17.39 11.09
N ALA A 101 6.53 -17.94 9.95
CA ALA A 101 7.45 -19.09 9.87
C ALA A 101 8.84 -18.77 10.43
N LEU A 102 9.30 -17.53 10.30
CA LEU A 102 10.54 -17.05 10.92
C LEU A 102 10.43 -16.85 12.44
N GLY A 103 9.21 -16.92 13.01
CA GLY A 103 8.95 -16.85 14.46
C GLY A 103 8.54 -15.47 14.98
N PHE A 104 8.14 -14.55 14.10
CA PHE A 104 7.76 -13.18 14.47
C PHE A 104 6.29 -12.90 14.18
N ALA A 105 5.72 -11.87 14.80
CA ALA A 105 4.39 -11.40 14.50
C ALA A 105 4.41 -10.57 13.20
N ALA A 106 3.48 -10.85 12.28
CA ALA A 106 3.25 -10.00 11.13
C ALA A 106 2.52 -8.71 11.56
N PRO A 107 2.87 -7.54 11.01
CA PRO A 107 2.08 -6.33 11.23
C PRO A 107 0.70 -6.47 10.59
N ALA A 108 -0.36 -6.00 11.29
CA ALA A 108 -1.73 -6.16 10.83
C ALA A 108 -2.64 -4.99 11.22
N SER A 109 -2.09 -3.85 11.58
CA SER A 109 -2.87 -2.65 11.86
C SER A 109 -2.57 -1.53 10.85
N TYR A 110 -3.55 -0.65 10.60
CA TYR A 110 -3.33 0.54 9.76
C TYR A 110 -2.16 1.41 10.27
N ALA A 111 -2.01 1.52 11.58
CA ALA A 111 -0.92 2.30 12.17
C ALA A 111 0.45 1.66 11.89
N ASP A 112 0.55 0.33 11.91
CA ASP A 112 1.78 -0.38 11.57
C ASP A 112 2.09 -0.23 10.08
N PHE A 113 1.11 -0.43 9.21
CA PHE A 113 1.31 -0.27 7.77
C PHE A 113 1.72 1.15 7.41
N ALA A 114 1.05 2.17 7.95
CA ALA A 114 1.42 3.57 7.72
C ALA A 114 2.83 3.92 8.23
N ARG A 115 3.27 3.30 9.32
CA ARG A 115 4.59 3.52 9.91
C ARG A 115 5.73 2.81 9.18
N LEU A 116 5.47 1.62 8.64
CA LEU A 116 6.47 0.75 8.03
C LEU A 116 6.56 0.92 6.51
N SER A 117 5.50 1.40 5.86
CA SER A 117 5.48 1.58 4.42
C SER A 117 6.39 2.72 3.96
N SER A 118 7.13 2.47 2.90
CA SER A 118 7.89 3.51 2.15
C SER A 118 6.98 4.29 1.20
N ILE A 119 5.79 3.75 0.90
CA ILE A 119 4.81 4.36 0.00
C ILE A 119 3.97 5.38 0.77
N GLN A 120 4.19 6.66 0.49
CA GLN A 120 3.41 7.73 1.09
C GLN A 120 2.02 7.83 0.47
N ASP A 121 1.03 8.28 1.25
CA ASP A 121 -0.26 8.68 0.70
C ASP A 121 -0.05 9.80 -0.32
N GLY A 122 -0.42 9.51 -1.58
CA GLY A 122 -0.44 10.51 -2.63
C GLY A 122 -1.63 11.45 -2.50
N PRO A 123 -1.65 12.55 -3.27
CA PRO A 123 -2.83 13.40 -3.35
C PRO A 123 -4.03 12.57 -3.78
N ALA A 124 -5.22 12.94 -3.30
CA ALA A 124 -6.47 12.35 -3.80
C ALA A 124 -6.56 12.58 -5.31
N VAL A 125 -6.93 11.54 -6.04
CA VAL A 125 -7.05 11.59 -7.50
C VAL A 125 -8.52 11.54 -7.88
N ASP A 126 -8.94 12.48 -8.73
CA ASP A 126 -10.27 12.46 -9.34
C ASP A 126 -10.43 11.20 -10.21
N GLY A 127 -11.59 10.56 -10.16
CA GLY A 127 -11.87 9.33 -10.91
C GLY A 127 -11.68 9.45 -12.42
N GLY A 128 -11.86 10.65 -12.97
CA GLY A 128 -11.63 10.96 -14.38
C GLY A 128 -10.16 11.13 -14.77
N ASP A 129 -9.28 11.41 -13.81
CA ASP A 129 -7.84 11.52 -14.04
C ASP A 129 -7.13 10.14 -13.92
N TRP A 130 -7.50 9.25 -14.81
CA TRP A 130 -6.91 7.92 -14.87
C TRP A 130 -5.38 7.93 -15.08
N ARG A 131 -4.83 8.98 -15.69
CA ARG A 131 -3.37 9.10 -15.91
C ARG A 131 -2.63 9.31 -14.58
N ALA A 132 -3.16 10.14 -13.70
CA ALA A 132 -2.61 10.33 -12.36
C ALA A 132 -2.73 9.04 -11.53
N MET A 133 -3.85 8.31 -11.62
CA MET A 133 -3.99 7.00 -10.99
C MET A 133 -2.91 6.03 -11.46
N VAL A 134 -2.75 5.87 -12.77
CA VAL A 134 -1.74 4.99 -13.38
C VAL A 134 -0.33 5.40 -12.97
N GLN A 135 -0.01 6.71 -12.95
CA GLN A 135 1.29 7.20 -12.50
C GLN A 135 1.58 6.82 -11.05
N GLN A 136 0.60 6.91 -10.17
CA GLN A 136 0.76 6.47 -8.77
C GLN A 136 0.98 4.96 -8.66
N LEU A 137 0.34 4.14 -9.50
CA LEU A 137 0.57 2.70 -9.53
C LEU A 137 1.95 2.32 -10.10
N VAL A 138 2.46 3.07 -11.09
CA VAL A 138 3.88 2.92 -11.53
C VAL A 138 4.81 3.13 -10.35
N SER A 139 4.70 4.29 -9.69
CA SER A 139 5.57 4.65 -8.56
C SER A 139 5.45 3.67 -7.39
N GLY A 140 4.23 3.19 -7.12
CA GLY A 140 3.96 2.21 -6.06
C GLY A 140 4.62 0.85 -6.34
N ASN A 141 4.46 0.29 -7.55
CA ASN A 141 5.11 -0.96 -7.93
C ASN A 141 6.64 -0.84 -7.89
N GLU A 142 7.19 0.29 -8.33
CA GLU A 142 8.63 0.55 -8.26
C GLU A 142 9.14 0.64 -6.81
N ALA A 143 8.35 1.21 -5.90
CA ALA A 143 8.69 1.25 -4.47
C ALA A 143 8.73 -0.16 -3.87
N VAL A 144 7.69 -0.96 -4.12
CA VAL A 144 7.64 -2.37 -3.69
C VAL A 144 8.85 -3.15 -4.22
N CYS A 145 9.24 -2.94 -5.49
CA CYS A 145 10.43 -3.59 -6.06
C CYS A 145 11.73 -3.17 -5.35
N ARG A 146 11.88 -1.91 -4.96
CA ARG A 146 13.07 -1.45 -4.22
C ARG A 146 13.16 -2.12 -2.85
N THR A 147 12.07 -2.08 -2.09
CA THR A 147 12.00 -2.73 -0.77
C THR A 147 12.25 -4.25 -0.87
N ALA A 148 11.67 -4.91 -1.90
CA ALA A 148 11.92 -6.34 -2.14
C ALA A 148 13.41 -6.65 -2.35
N ARG A 149 14.16 -5.81 -3.09
CA ARG A 149 15.60 -6.00 -3.31
C ARG A 149 16.42 -5.83 -2.06
N GLU A 150 16.10 -4.83 -1.23
CA GLU A 150 16.76 -4.63 0.06
C GLU A 150 16.59 -5.86 0.99
N VAL A 151 15.38 -6.44 1.00
CA VAL A 151 15.10 -7.64 1.82
C VAL A 151 15.74 -8.89 1.23
N LEU A 152 15.83 -8.96 -0.10
CA LEU A 152 16.47 -10.08 -0.80
C LEU A 152 17.98 -10.16 -0.44
N GLU A 153 18.69 -9.03 -0.40
CA GLU A 153 20.09 -8.99 0.05
C GLU A 153 20.24 -9.52 1.49
N ILE A 154 19.31 -9.15 2.40
CA ILE A 154 19.32 -9.65 3.79
C ILE A 154 19.06 -11.16 3.85
N ALA A 155 18.20 -11.69 2.97
CA ALA A 155 17.86 -13.11 2.93
C ALA A 155 19.03 -13.95 2.35
N ASP A 156 19.69 -13.46 1.30
CA ASP A 156 20.87 -14.05 0.68
C ASP A 156 22.04 -14.16 1.69
N ASP A 157 22.32 -13.08 2.41
CA ASP A 157 23.36 -13.05 3.47
C ASP A 157 23.11 -14.10 4.59
N ALA A 158 21.85 -14.55 4.74
CA ALA A 158 21.44 -15.50 5.76
C ALA A 158 21.16 -16.93 5.22
N ASP A 159 21.44 -17.19 3.95
CA ASP A 159 21.11 -18.45 3.24
C ASP A 159 19.60 -18.82 3.35
N ASP A 160 18.69 -17.82 3.36
CA ASP A 160 17.25 -18.03 3.46
C ASP A 160 16.59 -18.16 2.07
N ALA A 161 16.89 -19.25 1.38
CA ALA A 161 16.37 -19.55 0.06
C ALA A 161 14.82 -19.47 -0.08
N PRO A 162 13.98 -19.87 0.91
CA PRO A 162 12.54 -19.66 0.82
C PRO A 162 12.10 -18.19 0.79
N THR A 163 12.80 -17.30 1.50
CA THR A 163 12.52 -15.85 1.42
C THR A 163 13.00 -15.27 0.10
N GLU A 164 14.17 -15.70 -0.40
CA GLU A 164 14.68 -15.29 -1.72
C GLU A 164 13.73 -15.69 -2.84
N ASP A 165 13.21 -16.92 -2.84
CA ASP A 165 12.25 -17.40 -3.85
C ASP A 165 10.95 -16.58 -3.81
N LEU A 166 10.37 -16.36 -2.63
CA LEU A 166 9.21 -15.51 -2.43
C LEU A 166 9.42 -14.11 -3.02
N LEU A 167 10.53 -13.46 -2.66
CA LEU A 167 10.83 -12.10 -3.12
C LEU A 167 11.10 -12.04 -4.62
N THR A 168 11.75 -13.05 -5.20
CA THR A 168 11.99 -13.17 -6.63
C THR A 168 10.68 -13.25 -7.42
N GLN A 169 9.74 -14.04 -6.96
CA GLN A 169 8.41 -14.14 -7.57
C GLN A 169 7.65 -12.80 -7.46
N ARG A 170 7.75 -12.14 -6.32
CA ARG A 170 7.13 -10.82 -6.13
C ARG A 170 7.76 -9.76 -7.04
N LEU A 171 9.07 -9.74 -7.19
CA LEU A 171 9.78 -8.86 -8.13
C LEU A 171 9.28 -9.04 -9.56
N GLN A 172 9.21 -10.28 -10.05
CA GLN A 172 8.70 -10.58 -11.40
C GLN A 172 7.30 -10.02 -11.61
N THR A 173 6.42 -10.17 -10.61
CA THR A 173 5.03 -9.70 -10.66
C THR A 173 4.96 -8.17 -10.68
N HIS A 174 5.63 -7.50 -9.75
CA HIS A 174 5.55 -6.04 -9.64
C HIS A 174 6.28 -5.32 -10.79
N GLU A 175 7.38 -5.85 -11.30
CA GLU A 175 8.03 -5.32 -12.50
C GLU A 175 7.12 -5.43 -13.73
N LYS A 176 6.43 -6.57 -13.88
CA LYS A 176 5.43 -6.76 -14.95
C LYS A 176 4.27 -5.77 -14.80
N TYR A 177 3.75 -5.57 -13.60
CA TYR A 177 2.68 -4.61 -13.35
C TYR A 177 3.13 -3.18 -13.65
N ALA A 178 4.32 -2.78 -13.18
CA ALA A 178 4.90 -1.48 -13.49
C ALA A 178 5.04 -1.26 -15.00
N TRP A 179 5.48 -2.29 -15.75
CA TRP A 179 5.57 -2.23 -17.21
C TRP A 179 4.19 -2.05 -17.86
N LEU A 180 3.19 -2.86 -17.47
CA LEU A 180 1.84 -2.81 -18.05
C LEU A 180 1.19 -1.44 -17.85
N VAL A 181 1.23 -0.90 -16.61
CA VAL A 181 0.62 0.40 -16.33
C VAL A 181 1.42 1.55 -16.95
N ARG A 182 2.75 1.47 -17.03
CA ARG A 182 3.58 2.47 -17.69
C ARG A 182 3.31 2.55 -19.20
N ALA A 183 3.01 1.41 -19.84
CA ALA A 183 2.66 1.37 -21.26
C ALA A 183 1.41 2.22 -21.59
N LEU A 184 0.48 2.36 -20.66
CA LEU A 184 -0.69 3.21 -20.81
C LEU A 184 -0.35 4.72 -20.81
N LEU A 185 0.78 5.11 -20.22
CA LEU A 185 1.26 6.49 -20.17
C LEU A 185 2.11 6.85 -21.39
N ALA A 186 2.53 5.86 -22.19
CA ALA A 186 3.30 6.12 -23.38
C ALA A 186 2.51 7.05 -24.30
N CYS A 187 3.05 8.25 -24.59
CA CYS A 187 2.44 9.21 -25.50
C CYS A 187 2.31 8.58 -26.88
N ALA A 188 1.13 8.70 -27.50
CA ALA A 188 1.06 8.69 -28.94
C ALA A 188 2.03 9.77 -29.50
N PRO A 189 2.75 9.50 -30.61
CA PRO A 189 3.69 10.44 -31.17
C PRO A 189 3.06 11.84 -31.36
N PRO A 190 3.82 12.94 -31.22
CA PRO A 190 3.29 14.26 -31.36
C PRO A 190 2.66 14.43 -32.76
N GLY A 191 1.33 14.47 -32.78
CA GLY A 191 0.52 14.51 -34.02
C GLY A 191 -0.86 13.86 -33.91
N CYS A 192 -1.07 12.93 -32.98
CA CYS A 192 -2.39 12.31 -32.79
C CYS A 192 -3.38 13.11 -31.93
N ILE A 193 -2.92 14.08 -31.15
CA ILE A 193 -3.79 14.86 -30.24
C ILE A 193 -4.38 16.10 -30.90
N ALA A 194 -3.83 16.54 -32.04
CA ALA A 194 -4.22 17.82 -32.69
C ALA A 194 -5.51 17.76 -33.49
N ARG A 195 -6.23 16.64 -33.61
CA ARG A 195 -7.42 16.55 -34.48
C ARG A 195 -8.78 16.44 -33.75
N GLN A 196 -8.83 16.48 -32.43
CA GLN A 196 -10.12 16.42 -31.71
C GLN A 196 -10.67 17.80 -31.25
N GLY A 197 -9.95 18.88 -31.51
CA GLY A 197 -10.32 20.24 -31.05
C GLY A 197 -10.85 21.21 -32.12
N GLN A 198 -11.00 20.82 -33.40
CA GLN A 198 -11.49 21.73 -34.47
C GLN A 198 -12.55 21.08 -35.33
N ALA A 199 -13.71 20.79 -34.78
CA ALA A 199 -14.91 20.48 -35.54
C ALA A 199 -16.17 21.02 -34.81
N SER A 200 -16.25 22.35 -34.68
CA SER A 200 -17.52 23.04 -34.46
C SER A 200 -17.45 24.46 -35.02
N GLY A 201 -17.07 24.58 -36.30
CA GLY A 201 -17.37 25.72 -37.11
C GLY A 201 -18.76 25.53 -37.71
N GLY A 202 -19.77 26.10 -37.10
CA GLY A 202 -21.14 26.09 -37.61
C GLY A 202 -21.21 26.61 -39.01
N ARG A 203 -21.67 25.83 -39.97
CA ARG A 203 -22.24 26.31 -41.23
C ARG A 203 -23.71 26.56 -40.99
N HIS A 204 -24.09 27.84 -40.91
CA HIS A 204 -25.46 28.26 -41.07
C HIS A 204 -25.91 27.86 -42.48
N TYR A 205 -26.83 26.97 -42.57
CA TYR A 205 -27.55 26.66 -43.81
C TYR A 205 -28.77 27.57 -43.83
N THR A 206 -28.71 28.69 -44.61
CA THR A 206 -29.87 29.46 -44.99
C THR A 206 -30.37 28.85 -46.29
N GLY A 207 -31.36 27.98 -46.19
CA GLY A 207 -32.06 27.41 -47.32
C GLY A 207 -33.36 28.18 -47.55
N ASP A 208 -33.41 29.05 -48.53
CA ASP A 208 -34.63 29.55 -49.11
C ASP A 208 -35.33 28.41 -49.87
N VAL A 209 -36.59 28.17 -49.56
CA VAL A 209 -37.49 27.28 -50.27
C VAL A 209 -38.36 28.19 -51.14
N PRO A 210 -38.32 28.10 -52.50
CA PRO A 210 -39.35 28.71 -53.34
C PRO A 210 -40.59 27.80 -53.40
N LEU A 211 -41.72 28.48 -53.51
CA LEU A 211 -43.09 27.96 -53.67
C LEU A 211 -43.26 26.94 -54.80
#